data_c6bfc27f7fba7e8a85900edccbdd064d
#
_entry.id   c6bfc27f7fba7e8a85900edccbdd064d
#
_cell.length_a   1.000
_cell.length_b   1.000
_cell.length_c   1.000
_cell.angle_alpha   90.00
_cell.angle_beta   90.00
_cell.angle_gamma   90.00
#
_symmetry.space_group_name_H-M   'P 1'
#
loop_
_entity.id
_entity.type
_entity.pdbx_description
1 polymer ?
#
loop_
_entity_poly.entity_id
_entity_poly.type
_entity_poly.pdbx_seq_one_letter_code
_entity_poly.pdbx_strand_id
1 'polypeptide(L)'
;MTILQSPCAHDAELYLLFAKGKRPDRLAIKAFADRLPYLAVTHDPAHDDAASDEPAGDGGGAGQHNWLELLRDGLTFDLVGIAPGPAATFPQVSHRFDLPVLPDAQDYEALTLRPGPHIASAGSSMPLTRSLLALASDFVRQFDDLAAVVWRPAESAIGRRFFESATSAWLDGGPFPALGLTAFVQTADGALESVGLSFWIGQELRIEPPLCADRVAATRLGIRLVNHLVLAGGLSQDDRIAAADGTRLALRPSRNRALISVWRE
;
A
#
# COMPACT_ATOMS: atom_id res chain seq x y z
N MET A 1 5.63 27.34 -17.25
CA MET A 1 6.06 27.36 -15.82
C MET A 1 5.11 26.39 -15.09
N THR A 2 5.39 25.09 -15.19
CA THR A 2 4.58 24.04 -14.59
C THR A 2 4.96 23.97 -13.13
N ILE A 3 4.04 24.30 -12.26
CA ILE A 3 4.17 24.16 -10.82
C ILE A 3 4.21 22.65 -10.55
N LEU A 4 5.40 22.13 -10.24
CA LEU A 4 5.56 20.81 -9.64
C LEU A 4 4.80 20.85 -8.30
N GLN A 5 3.62 20.27 -8.28
CA GLN A 5 2.92 19.99 -7.02
C GLN A 5 3.86 19.18 -6.16
N SER A 6 4.09 19.63 -4.92
CA SER A 6 4.72 18.82 -3.89
C SER A 6 4.04 17.46 -3.87
N PRO A 7 4.78 16.34 -3.76
CA PRO A 7 4.15 15.05 -3.63
C PRO A 7 3.24 15.11 -2.40
N CYS A 8 1.93 14.98 -2.63
CA CYS A 8 0.99 14.77 -1.55
C CYS A 8 1.49 13.58 -0.76
N ALA A 9 1.67 13.76 0.54
CA ALA A 9 1.87 12.64 1.44
C ALA A 9 0.64 11.72 1.25
N HIS A 10 0.83 10.63 0.52
CA HIS A 10 -0.23 9.65 0.34
C HIS A 10 -0.44 8.98 1.69
N ASP A 11 -1.68 9.02 2.18
CA ASP A 11 -2.05 8.30 3.39
C ASP A 11 -1.84 6.80 3.17
N ALA A 12 -1.53 6.08 4.26
CA ALA A 12 -1.47 4.63 4.24
C ALA A 12 -2.84 4.07 3.89
N GLU A 13 -3.04 3.66 2.66
CA GLU A 13 -4.32 3.16 2.16
C GLU A 13 -4.09 1.96 1.25
N LEU A 14 -4.85 0.91 1.50
CA LEU A 14 -4.89 -0.32 0.73
C LEU A 14 -6.27 -0.51 0.11
N TYR A 15 -6.30 -1.11 -1.06
CA TYR A 15 -7.53 -1.61 -1.66
C TYR A 15 -7.44 -3.12 -1.83
N LEU A 16 -8.50 -3.79 -1.40
CA LEU A 16 -8.65 -5.23 -1.55
C LEU A 16 -9.57 -5.46 -2.76
N LEU A 17 -9.03 -6.00 -3.84
CA LEU A 17 -9.77 -6.22 -5.08
C LEU A 17 -10.38 -7.62 -5.12
N PHE A 18 -11.69 -7.67 -5.15
CA PHE A 18 -12.48 -8.90 -5.28
C PHE A 18 -13.01 -9.03 -6.69
N ALA A 19 -13.16 -10.26 -7.19
CA ALA A 19 -13.94 -10.50 -8.39
C ALA A 19 -15.34 -9.87 -8.24
N LYS A 20 -15.90 -9.37 -9.34
CA LYS A 20 -17.16 -8.63 -9.32
C LYS A 20 -18.30 -9.44 -8.67
N GLY A 21 -19.01 -8.83 -7.71
CA GLY A 21 -20.08 -9.47 -6.94
C GLY A 21 -19.60 -10.46 -5.87
N LYS A 22 -18.29 -10.51 -5.58
CA LYS A 22 -17.68 -11.44 -4.61
C LYS A 22 -17.12 -10.75 -3.36
N ARG A 23 -17.39 -9.46 -3.19
CA ARG A 23 -16.99 -8.77 -1.95
C ARG A 23 -17.67 -9.42 -0.74
N PRO A 24 -16.96 -9.59 0.38
CA PRO A 24 -17.57 -10.09 1.60
C PRO A 24 -18.65 -9.12 2.13
N ASP A 25 -19.65 -9.70 2.73
CA ASP A 25 -20.65 -8.97 3.47
C ASP A 25 -20.23 -8.78 4.93
N ARG A 26 -21.03 -8.03 5.67
CA ARG A 26 -20.82 -7.72 7.08
C ARG A 26 -20.71 -8.97 7.96
N LEU A 27 -21.53 -9.98 7.71
CA LEU A 27 -21.52 -11.22 8.50
C LEU A 27 -20.25 -12.02 8.26
N ALA A 28 -19.79 -12.09 7.02
CA ALA A 28 -18.53 -12.74 6.66
C ALA A 28 -17.32 -12.05 7.32
N ILE A 29 -17.32 -10.69 7.40
CA ILE A 29 -16.25 -9.94 8.07
C ILE A 29 -16.28 -10.18 9.59
N LYS A 30 -17.45 -10.15 10.23
CA LYS A 30 -17.58 -10.45 11.66
C LYS A 30 -17.12 -11.87 11.97
N ALA A 31 -17.59 -12.87 11.22
CA ALA A 31 -17.19 -14.25 11.38
C ALA A 31 -15.68 -14.47 11.11
N PHE A 32 -15.06 -13.66 10.28
CA PHE A 32 -13.62 -13.64 10.09
C PHE A 32 -12.92 -13.07 11.32
N ALA A 33 -13.34 -11.92 11.84
CA ALA A 33 -12.77 -11.31 13.03
C ALA A 33 -12.87 -12.23 14.25
N ASP A 34 -14.01 -12.87 14.47
CA ASP A 34 -14.25 -13.78 15.60
C ASP A 34 -13.31 -14.99 15.64
N ARG A 35 -12.71 -15.36 14.51
CA ARG A 35 -11.72 -16.46 14.42
C ARG A 35 -10.31 -16.06 14.82
N LEU A 36 -10.03 -14.78 14.88
CA LEU A 36 -8.68 -14.24 15.12
C LEU A 36 -8.63 -13.53 16.48
N PRO A 37 -7.91 -14.05 17.48
CA PRO A 37 -7.92 -13.50 18.83
C PRO A 37 -7.33 -12.08 18.95
N TYR A 38 -6.66 -11.61 17.90
CA TYR A 38 -6.01 -10.29 17.80
C TYR A 38 -6.79 -9.31 16.90
N LEU A 39 -7.97 -9.70 16.41
CA LEU A 39 -8.82 -8.87 15.54
C LEU A 39 -10.22 -8.77 16.15
N ALA A 40 -10.78 -7.57 16.19
CA ALA A 40 -12.16 -7.33 16.64
C ALA A 40 -12.85 -6.30 15.75
N VAL A 41 -14.17 -6.40 15.61
CA VAL A 41 -15.02 -5.32 15.07
C VAL A 41 -15.40 -4.44 16.25
N THR A 42 -14.96 -3.18 16.27
CA THR A 42 -15.18 -2.24 17.37
C THR A 42 -16.32 -1.27 17.12
N HIS A 43 -16.63 -1.01 15.85
CA HIS A 43 -17.79 -0.20 15.50
C HIS A 43 -18.47 -0.73 14.24
N ASP A 44 -19.81 -0.76 14.30
CA ASP A 44 -20.69 -1.22 13.24
C ASP A 44 -21.92 -0.29 13.15
N PRO A 45 -21.91 0.72 12.26
CA PRO A 45 -22.97 1.71 12.20
C PRO A 45 -24.37 1.12 11.93
N ALA A 46 -24.46 -0.01 11.23
CA ALA A 46 -25.75 -0.64 10.97
C ALA A 46 -26.36 -1.32 12.22
N HIS A 47 -25.54 -1.63 13.22
CA HIS A 47 -26.01 -2.20 14.49
C HIS A 47 -26.38 -1.09 15.48
N ASP A 48 -25.64 0.01 15.46
CA ASP A 48 -25.83 1.13 16.39
C ASP A 48 -27.14 1.88 16.08
N ASP A 49 -27.50 2.01 14.78
CA ASP A 49 -28.78 2.61 14.37
C ASP A 49 -30.00 1.71 14.69
N ALA A 50 -29.83 0.40 14.69
CA ALA A 50 -30.89 -0.54 15.08
C ALA A 50 -31.19 -0.52 16.60
N ALA A 51 -30.24 -0.01 17.39
CA ALA A 51 -30.37 0.14 18.85
C ALA A 51 -30.91 1.52 19.26
N SER A 52 -30.95 2.50 18.35
CA SER A 52 -31.57 3.82 18.58
C SER A 52 -33.03 3.79 18.12
N ASP A 53 -33.97 3.92 19.07
CA ASP A 53 -35.44 3.97 18.85
C ASP A 53 -35.90 5.30 18.15
N GLU A 54 -35.00 6.05 17.52
CA GLU A 54 -35.37 7.25 16.78
C GLU A 54 -35.81 6.89 15.35
N PRO A 55 -36.95 7.40 14.89
CA PRO A 55 -37.40 7.15 13.51
C PRO A 55 -36.39 7.73 12.53
N ALA A 56 -35.90 6.88 11.62
CA ALA A 56 -34.99 7.25 10.58
C ALA A 56 -35.46 8.50 9.83
N GLY A 57 -34.75 9.61 10.02
CA GLY A 57 -34.97 10.82 9.22
C GLY A 57 -34.69 10.49 7.76
N ASP A 58 -35.62 10.90 6.90
CA ASP A 58 -35.68 10.65 5.46
C ASP A 58 -34.52 11.34 4.69
N GLY A 59 -33.27 10.91 4.95
CA GLY A 59 -32.06 11.52 4.39
C GLY A 59 -30.75 10.74 4.58
N GLY A 60 -30.74 9.62 5.30
CA GLY A 60 -29.53 8.79 5.52
C GLY A 60 -29.25 7.92 4.30
N GLY A 61 -28.39 8.41 3.37
CA GLY A 61 -28.05 7.69 2.16
C GLY A 61 -27.41 6.33 2.44
N ALA A 62 -27.66 5.34 1.60
CA ALA A 62 -27.16 3.96 1.61
C ALA A 62 -25.62 3.80 1.75
N GLY A 63 -24.87 4.91 1.78
CA GLY A 63 -23.42 4.94 1.98
C GLY A 63 -22.98 4.99 3.45
N GLN A 64 -23.84 5.39 4.40
CA GLN A 64 -23.46 5.56 5.82
C GLN A 64 -23.22 4.23 6.55
N HIS A 65 -23.80 3.12 6.08
CA HIS A 65 -23.72 1.82 6.73
C HIS A 65 -22.80 0.82 6.05
N ASN A 66 -21.98 1.26 5.09
CA ASN A 66 -21.18 0.38 4.22
C ASN A 66 -19.72 0.26 4.68
N TRP A 67 -19.50 0.32 6.00
CA TRP A 67 -18.17 0.21 6.57
C TRP A 67 -18.20 -0.45 7.95
N LEU A 68 -17.03 -0.88 8.41
CA LEU A 68 -16.77 -1.41 9.75
C LEU A 68 -15.46 -0.85 10.26
N GLU A 69 -15.37 -0.59 11.57
CA GLU A 69 -14.10 -0.35 12.23
C GLU A 69 -13.55 -1.68 12.76
N LEU A 70 -12.31 -1.96 12.42
CA LEU A 70 -11.56 -3.13 12.83
C LEU A 70 -10.44 -2.71 13.79
N LEU A 71 -10.32 -3.37 14.94
CA LEU A 71 -9.22 -3.20 15.89
C LEU A 71 -8.24 -4.34 15.73
N ARG A 72 -6.96 -4.01 15.45
CA ARG A 72 -5.86 -4.96 15.40
C ARG A 72 -4.63 -4.37 16.10
N ASP A 73 -4.01 -5.13 16.98
CA ASP A 73 -2.78 -4.72 17.71
C ASP A 73 -2.93 -3.35 18.42
N GLY A 74 -4.14 -3.01 18.89
CA GLY A 74 -4.44 -1.71 19.52
C GLY A 74 -4.63 -0.54 18.54
N LEU A 75 -4.63 -0.79 17.24
CA LEU A 75 -4.83 0.19 16.18
C LEU A 75 -6.16 -0.04 15.47
N THR A 76 -6.88 1.04 15.16
CA THR A 76 -8.17 0.97 14.46
C THR A 76 -8.00 1.21 12.97
N PHE A 77 -8.77 0.46 12.18
CA PHE A 77 -8.78 0.53 10.72
C PHE A 77 -10.21 0.55 10.20
N ASP A 78 -10.50 1.49 9.29
CA ASP A 78 -11.77 1.52 8.58
C ASP A 78 -11.71 0.56 7.38
N LEU A 79 -12.67 -0.36 7.30
CA LEU A 79 -12.95 -1.18 6.13
C LEU A 79 -14.20 -0.65 5.45
N VAL A 80 -14.08 -0.10 4.25
CA VAL A 80 -15.18 0.57 3.53
C VAL A 80 -15.49 -0.18 2.24
N GLY A 81 -16.77 -0.17 1.84
CA GLY A 81 -17.22 -0.76 0.58
C GLY A 81 -17.73 -2.20 0.71
N ILE A 82 -18.07 -2.66 1.92
CA ILE A 82 -18.60 -4.02 2.17
C ILE A 82 -19.94 -4.27 1.46
N ALA A 83 -20.19 -5.54 1.06
CA ALA A 83 -21.46 -5.91 0.46
C ALA A 83 -22.60 -5.94 1.53
N PRO A 84 -23.89 -5.70 1.13
CA PRO A 84 -24.40 -5.48 -0.23
C PRO A 84 -24.31 -4.02 -0.72
N GLY A 85 -23.79 -3.09 0.06
CA GLY A 85 -23.68 -1.68 -0.31
C GLY A 85 -22.77 -1.42 -1.52
N PRO A 86 -22.59 -0.16 -1.96
CA PRO A 86 -21.71 0.18 -3.07
C PRO A 86 -20.26 -0.17 -2.74
N ALA A 87 -19.49 -0.61 -3.75
CA ALA A 87 -18.05 -0.80 -3.62
C ALA A 87 -17.36 0.53 -3.32
N ALA A 88 -16.18 0.48 -2.73
CA ALA A 88 -15.31 1.64 -2.67
C ALA A 88 -14.94 2.09 -4.09
N THR A 89 -14.59 3.37 -4.25
CA THR A 89 -14.11 3.89 -5.53
C THR A 89 -12.90 3.08 -5.98
N PHE A 90 -12.92 2.61 -7.23
CA PHE A 90 -11.83 1.82 -7.77
C PHE A 90 -10.53 2.65 -7.78
N PRO A 91 -9.41 2.13 -7.26
CA PRO A 91 -8.16 2.87 -7.14
C PRO A 91 -7.51 3.11 -8.51
N GLN A 92 -6.72 4.17 -8.61
CA GLN A 92 -5.78 4.32 -9.71
C GLN A 92 -4.69 3.25 -9.58
N VAL A 93 -4.45 2.51 -10.68
CA VAL A 93 -3.43 1.46 -10.76
C VAL A 93 -2.57 1.69 -11.99
N SER A 94 -1.27 1.95 -11.78
CA SER A 94 -0.29 2.17 -12.85
C SER A 94 0.72 1.04 -12.97
N HIS A 95 0.88 0.24 -11.90
CA HIS A 95 1.85 -0.84 -11.81
C HIS A 95 1.19 -2.15 -11.38
N ARG A 96 1.79 -3.29 -11.80
CA ARG A 96 1.32 -4.61 -11.40
C ARG A 96 2.48 -5.54 -11.06
N PHE A 97 2.25 -6.41 -10.08
CA PHE A 97 3.18 -7.46 -9.66
C PHE A 97 2.42 -8.76 -9.51
N ASP A 98 2.95 -9.84 -10.08
CA ASP A 98 2.31 -11.18 -10.06
C ASP A 98 0.86 -11.17 -10.56
N LEU A 99 0.57 -10.35 -11.55
CA LEU A 99 -0.71 -10.26 -12.23
C LEU A 99 -0.50 -10.27 -13.75
N PRO A 100 -1.33 -11.01 -14.53
CA PRO A 100 -1.18 -11.08 -15.99
C PRO A 100 -1.51 -9.75 -16.66
N VAL A 101 -2.50 -9.02 -16.15
CA VAL A 101 -2.96 -7.71 -16.64
C VAL A 101 -3.19 -6.74 -15.48
N LEU A 102 -3.25 -5.43 -15.78
CA LEU A 102 -3.72 -4.44 -14.81
C LEU A 102 -5.20 -4.70 -14.49
N PRO A 103 -5.58 -4.76 -13.21
CA PRO A 103 -6.98 -4.89 -12.85
C PRO A 103 -7.76 -3.62 -13.18
N ASP A 104 -9.03 -3.76 -13.52
CA ASP A 104 -9.94 -2.67 -13.79
C ASP A 104 -11.31 -2.82 -13.10
N ALA A 105 -12.12 -1.76 -13.12
CA ALA A 105 -13.44 -1.71 -12.48
C ALA A 105 -14.52 -2.53 -13.23
N GLN A 106 -14.22 -3.09 -14.40
CA GLN A 106 -15.17 -3.95 -15.13
C GLN A 106 -15.20 -5.35 -14.53
N ASP A 107 -14.03 -5.85 -14.12
CA ASP A 107 -13.85 -7.21 -13.63
C ASP A 107 -13.80 -7.28 -12.09
N TYR A 108 -13.42 -6.17 -11.43
CA TYR A 108 -13.18 -6.15 -9.98
C TYR A 108 -13.96 -5.06 -9.25
N GLU A 109 -14.21 -5.32 -7.98
CA GLU A 109 -14.78 -4.39 -7.00
C GLU A 109 -13.79 -4.23 -5.85
N ALA A 110 -13.71 -3.00 -5.30
CA ALA A 110 -12.76 -2.67 -4.25
C ALA A 110 -13.42 -2.56 -2.87
N LEU A 111 -12.73 -3.06 -1.84
CA LEU A 111 -12.84 -2.57 -0.48
C LEU A 111 -11.65 -1.66 -0.20
N THR A 112 -11.85 -0.59 0.56
CA THR A 112 -10.75 0.25 1.06
C THR A 112 -10.47 -0.15 2.50
N LEU A 113 -9.18 -0.34 2.81
CA LEU A 113 -8.68 -0.54 4.16
C LEU A 113 -7.69 0.59 4.48
N ARG A 114 -7.98 1.37 5.51
CA ARG A 114 -7.19 2.54 5.90
C ARG A 114 -7.16 2.72 7.41
N PRO A 115 -6.17 3.44 7.97
CA PRO A 115 -6.16 3.81 9.37
C PRO A 115 -7.43 4.57 9.77
N GLY A 116 -7.96 4.30 10.94
CA GLY A 116 -9.07 5.06 11.50
C GLY A 116 -8.71 6.54 11.73
N PRO A 117 -9.70 7.46 11.76
CA PRO A 117 -9.46 8.91 11.83
C PRO A 117 -8.56 9.34 12.98
N HIS A 118 -8.64 8.64 14.12
CA HIS A 118 -7.87 8.97 15.33
C HIS A 118 -6.36 8.72 15.20
N ILE A 119 -5.97 7.82 14.31
CA ILE A 119 -4.56 7.44 14.09
C ILE A 119 -4.05 7.80 12.69
N ALA A 120 -4.91 8.36 11.83
CA ALA A 120 -4.56 8.74 10.46
C ALA A 120 -3.38 9.73 10.41
N SER A 121 -3.24 10.62 11.41
CA SER A 121 -2.11 11.55 11.52
C SER A 121 -0.76 10.86 11.76
N ALA A 122 -0.75 9.60 12.22
CA ALA A 122 0.48 8.80 12.35
C ALA A 122 1.02 8.33 10.98
N GLY A 123 0.22 8.48 9.91
CA GLY A 123 0.57 8.40 8.50
C GLY A 123 1.44 7.19 8.14
N SER A 124 2.70 7.46 7.82
CA SER A 124 3.69 6.47 7.38
C SER A 124 4.46 5.81 8.54
N SER A 125 3.97 5.88 9.80
CA SER A 125 4.69 5.23 10.90
C SER A 125 4.79 3.72 10.66
N MET A 126 5.98 3.17 10.91
CA MET A 126 6.28 1.77 10.64
C MET A 126 5.34 0.80 11.39
N PRO A 127 5.03 1.00 12.70
CA PRO A 127 4.09 0.13 13.42
C PRO A 127 2.69 0.12 12.77
N LEU A 128 2.16 1.30 12.43
CA LEU A 128 0.85 1.43 11.80
C LEU A 128 0.80 0.71 10.45
N THR A 129 1.80 0.97 9.61
CA THR A 129 1.85 0.36 8.26
C THR A 129 2.05 -1.15 8.33
N ARG A 130 2.86 -1.66 9.28
CA ARG A 130 3.01 -3.10 9.51
C ARG A 130 1.69 -3.75 9.93
N SER A 131 0.94 -3.15 10.84
CA SER A 131 -0.36 -3.67 11.27
C SER A 131 -1.40 -3.63 10.14
N LEU A 132 -1.42 -2.56 9.34
CA LEU A 132 -2.28 -2.45 8.15
C LEU A 132 -1.99 -3.56 7.13
N LEU A 133 -0.72 -3.80 6.80
CA LEU A 133 -0.29 -4.85 5.86
C LEU A 133 -0.55 -6.26 6.42
N ALA A 134 -0.38 -6.45 7.73
CA ALA A 134 -0.71 -7.70 8.40
C ALA A 134 -2.21 -7.99 8.32
N LEU A 135 -3.05 -7.00 8.58
CA LEU A 135 -4.50 -7.12 8.43
C LEU A 135 -4.90 -7.46 6.98
N ALA A 136 -4.30 -6.78 5.99
CA ALA A 136 -4.53 -7.12 4.58
C ALA A 136 -4.09 -8.55 4.24
N SER A 137 -2.99 -9.05 4.83
CA SER A 137 -2.56 -10.45 4.66
C SER A 137 -3.56 -11.44 5.25
N ASP A 138 -4.20 -11.11 6.37
CA ASP A 138 -5.25 -11.97 6.94
C ASP A 138 -6.49 -12.01 6.02
N PHE A 139 -6.86 -10.88 5.39
CA PHE A 139 -7.91 -10.88 4.35
C PHE A 139 -7.55 -11.76 3.16
N VAL A 140 -6.31 -11.69 2.68
CA VAL A 140 -5.82 -12.52 1.57
C VAL A 140 -5.92 -14.01 1.89
N ARG A 141 -5.62 -14.41 3.13
CA ARG A 141 -5.72 -15.81 3.58
C ARG A 141 -7.16 -16.29 3.72
N GLN A 142 -8.04 -15.39 4.17
CA GLN A 142 -9.41 -15.74 4.50
C GLN A 142 -10.32 -15.79 3.28
N PHE A 143 -10.15 -14.88 2.33
CA PHE A 143 -11.10 -14.69 1.23
C PHE A 143 -10.48 -15.11 -0.10
N ASP A 144 -10.90 -16.28 -0.62
CA ASP A 144 -10.36 -16.84 -1.86
C ASP A 144 -10.70 -16.02 -3.11
N ASP A 145 -11.82 -15.30 -3.09
CA ASP A 145 -12.24 -14.42 -4.17
C ASP A 145 -11.47 -13.07 -4.19
N LEU A 146 -10.57 -12.80 -3.22
CA LEU A 146 -9.66 -11.68 -3.23
C LEU A 146 -8.53 -11.97 -4.22
N ALA A 147 -8.48 -11.21 -5.32
CA ALA A 147 -7.55 -11.43 -6.43
C ALA A 147 -6.23 -10.67 -6.26
N ALA A 148 -6.31 -9.43 -5.77
CA ALA A 148 -5.16 -8.54 -5.64
C ALA A 148 -5.31 -7.54 -4.49
N VAL A 149 -4.18 -7.03 -4.02
CA VAL A 149 -4.09 -5.90 -3.09
C VAL A 149 -3.46 -4.73 -3.83
N VAL A 150 -4.09 -3.53 -3.76
CA VAL A 150 -3.50 -2.32 -4.32
C VAL A 150 -2.89 -1.49 -3.21
N TRP A 151 -1.61 -1.20 -3.34
CA TRP A 151 -0.89 -0.29 -2.47
C TRP A 151 -0.90 1.12 -3.08
N ARG A 152 -1.71 2.02 -2.50
CA ARG A 152 -1.95 3.36 -3.06
C ARG A 152 -0.69 4.20 -3.25
N PRO A 153 0.27 4.28 -2.28
CA PRO A 153 1.44 5.12 -2.45
C PRO A 153 2.30 4.80 -3.68
N ALA A 154 2.29 3.55 -4.14
CA ALA A 154 3.00 3.11 -5.34
C ALA A 154 2.08 2.88 -6.55
N GLU A 155 0.78 3.15 -6.43
CA GLU A 155 -0.23 2.84 -7.47
C GLU A 155 -0.08 1.41 -8.03
N SER A 156 0.26 0.46 -7.15
CA SER A 156 0.63 -0.89 -7.57
C SER A 156 -0.41 -1.92 -7.14
N ALA A 157 -0.90 -2.71 -8.09
CA ALA A 157 -1.68 -3.91 -7.83
C ALA A 157 -0.75 -5.12 -7.69
N ILE A 158 -0.92 -5.86 -6.62
CA ILE A 158 -0.08 -6.99 -6.23
C ILE A 158 -0.95 -8.23 -6.15
N GLY A 159 -0.62 -9.27 -6.91
CA GLY A 159 -1.33 -10.54 -6.90
C GLY A 159 -1.32 -11.16 -5.49
N ARG A 160 -2.46 -11.76 -5.10
CA ARG A 160 -2.69 -12.24 -3.73
C ARG A 160 -1.55 -13.11 -3.17
N ARG A 161 -1.04 -14.06 -3.98
CA ARG A 161 0.00 -14.99 -3.54
C ARG A 161 1.33 -14.30 -3.27
N PHE A 162 1.72 -13.40 -4.15
CA PHE A 162 2.95 -12.63 -3.99
C PHE A 162 2.84 -11.67 -2.82
N PHE A 163 1.70 -10.97 -2.68
CA PHE A 163 1.45 -10.08 -1.55
C PHE A 163 1.57 -10.81 -0.21
N GLU A 164 0.87 -11.93 -0.05
CA GLU A 164 0.91 -12.72 1.17
C GLU A 164 2.33 -13.19 1.50
N SER A 165 3.01 -13.80 0.53
CA SER A 165 4.36 -14.35 0.73
C SER A 165 5.37 -13.26 1.11
N ALA A 166 5.41 -12.16 0.35
CA ALA A 166 6.37 -11.09 0.55
C ALA A 166 6.11 -10.31 1.85
N THR A 167 4.83 -10.04 2.15
CA THR A 167 4.44 -9.31 3.36
C THR A 167 4.67 -10.17 4.61
N SER A 168 4.29 -11.45 4.61
CA SER A 168 4.54 -12.34 5.74
C SER A 168 6.03 -12.49 6.02
N ALA A 169 6.85 -12.72 5.00
CA ALA A 169 8.30 -12.81 5.17
C ALA A 169 8.89 -11.54 5.83
N TRP A 170 8.41 -10.36 5.43
CA TRP A 170 8.86 -9.10 6.03
C TRP A 170 8.36 -8.92 7.47
N LEU A 171 7.12 -9.26 7.74
CA LEU A 171 6.55 -9.18 9.10
C LEU A 171 7.30 -10.10 10.07
N ASP A 172 7.80 -11.23 9.59
CA ASP A 172 8.63 -12.19 10.33
C ASP A 172 10.13 -11.78 10.41
N GLY A 173 10.48 -10.56 10.01
CA GLY A 173 11.84 -10.02 10.11
C GLY A 173 12.70 -10.18 8.86
N GLY A 174 12.12 -10.62 7.76
CA GLY A 174 12.78 -10.69 6.46
C GLY A 174 12.94 -9.31 5.77
N PRO A 175 13.43 -9.30 4.51
CA PRO A 175 13.68 -8.07 3.77
C PRO A 175 12.37 -7.32 3.48
N PHE A 176 12.47 -5.99 3.38
CA PHE A 176 11.35 -5.14 2.99
C PHE A 176 10.81 -5.56 1.61
N PRO A 177 9.48 -5.69 1.42
CA PRO A 177 8.88 -6.10 0.14
C PRO A 177 8.90 -4.96 -0.88
N ALA A 178 10.10 -4.59 -1.34
CA ALA A 178 10.31 -3.47 -2.26
C ALA A 178 9.50 -3.62 -3.55
N LEU A 179 9.38 -4.84 -4.11
CA LEU A 179 8.47 -5.10 -5.22
C LEU A 179 7.03 -5.12 -4.71
N GLY A 180 6.19 -4.28 -5.28
CA GLY A 180 4.79 -4.13 -4.91
C GLY A 180 4.55 -2.96 -3.96
N LEU A 181 5.33 -2.77 -2.89
CA LEU A 181 5.20 -1.60 -2.02
C LEU A 181 5.97 -0.38 -2.56
N THR A 182 6.85 -0.58 -3.54
CA THR A 182 7.38 0.44 -4.45
C THR A 182 7.31 -0.07 -5.87
N ALA A 183 7.27 0.83 -6.83
CA ALA A 183 7.36 0.53 -8.25
C ALA A 183 8.55 1.28 -8.88
N PHE A 184 8.89 0.93 -10.12
CA PHE A 184 9.95 1.60 -10.88
C PHE A 184 9.46 1.98 -12.26
N VAL A 185 9.70 3.24 -12.65
CA VAL A 185 9.34 3.80 -13.96
C VAL A 185 10.59 4.25 -14.68
N GLN A 186 10.69 3.91 -15.95
CA GLN A 186 11.74 4.45 -16.80
C GLN A 186 11.33 5.85 -17.29
N THR A 187 12.18 6.82 -17.05
CA THR A 187 11.97 8.20 -17.48
C THR A 187 12.35 8.39 -18.94
N ALA A 188 11.94 9.50 -19.55
CA ALA A 188 12.21 9.80 -20.95
C ALA A 188 13.70 9.95 -21.28
N ASP A 189 14.53 10.33 -20.31
CA ASP A 189 15.98 10.44 -20.43
C ASP A 189 16.72 9.10 -20.11
N GLY A 190 15.97 8.03 -19.87
CA GLY A 190 16.48 6.68 -19.66
C GLY A 190 16.90 6.33 -18.23
N ALA A 191 16.66 7.21 -17.25
CA ALA A 191 16.83 6.86 -15.85
C ALA A 191 15.72 5.93 -15.35
N LEU A 192 15.91 5.31 -14.20
CA LEU A 192 14.92 4.51 -13.51
C LEU A 192 14.56 5.18 -12.18
N GLU A 193 13.31 5.60 -12.04
CA GLU A 193 12.79 6.25 -10.83
C GLU A 193 11.86 5.32 -10.05
N SER A 194 11.94 5.41 -8.71
CA SER A 194 10.99 4.73 -7.84
C SER A 194 9.66 5.51 -7.76
N VAL A 195 8.60 4.79 -7.45
CA VAL A 195 7.27 5.36 -7.13
C VAL A 195 6.82 4.73 -5.81
N GLY A 196 6.46 5.57 -4.85
CA GLY A 196 5.96 5.15 -3.54
C GLY A 196 7.04 4.91 -2.48
N LEU A 197 8.33 5.10 -2.79
CA LEU A 197 9.39 5.07 -1.79
C LEU A 197 9.28 6.28 -0.85
N SER A 198 8.83 7.42 -1.36
CA SER A 198 8.62 8.64 -0.58
C SER A 198 7.64 8.46 0.59
N PHE A 199 6.68 7.55 0.49
CA PHE A 199 5.82 7.17 1.61
C PHE A 199 6.63 6.64 2.81
N TRP A 200 7.69 5.88 2.57
CA TRP A 200 8.48 5.18 3.59
C TRP A 200 9.58 6.05 4.20
N ILE A 201 10.23 6.87 3.38
CA ILE A 201 11.43 7.62 3.77
C ILE A 201 11.38 9.12 3.40
N GLY A 202 10.26 9.61 2.85
CA GLY A 202 10.13 10.98 2.38
C GLY A 202 10.89 11.30 1.09
N GLN A 203 11.47 10.30 0.42
CA GLN A 203 12.35 10.48 -0.74
C GLN A 203 12.05 9.41 -1.80
N GLU A 204 12.08 9.80 -3.08
CA GLU A 204 12.13 8.84 -4.19
C GLU A 204 13.59 8.56 -4.59
N LEU A 205 13.81 7.43 -5.25
CA LEU A 205 15.11 7.00 -5.76
C LEU A 205 15.15 7.19 -7.28
N ARG A 206 16.27 7.73 -7.80
CA ARG A 206 16.56 7.82 -9.23
C ARG A 206 17.91 7.20 -9.54
N ILE A 207 17.90 6.17 -10.35
CA ILE A 207 19.12 5.53 -10.87
C ILE A 207 19.41 6.15 -12.23
N GLU A 208 20.61 6.73 -12.37
CA GLU A 208 20.96 7.53 -13.56
C GLU A 208 21.24 6.65 -14.79
N PRO A 209 21.06 7.16 -16.02
CA PRO A 209 21.04 6.40 -17.26
C PRO A 209 22.19 5.41 -17.48
N PRO A 210 23.49 5.72 -17.18
CA PRO A 210 24.57 4.76 -17.37
C PRO A 210 24.40 3.45 -16.60
N LEU A 211 23.67 3.48 -15.47
CA LEU A 211 23.36 2.30 -14.67
C LEU A 211 22.10 1.58 -15.16
N CYS A 212 21.35 2.19 -16.07
CA CYS A 212 20.06 1.70 -16.58
C CYS A 212 20.15 1.06 -17.96
N ALA A 213 21.34 0.86 -18.51
CA ALA A 213 21.54 0.21 -19.81
C ALA A 213 20.93 -1.20 -19.87
N ASP A 214 21.03 -1.96 -18.78
CA ASP A 214 20.27 -3.19 -18.56
C ASP A 214 19.16 -2.92 -17.55
N ARG A 215 17.91 -2.92 -18.02
CA ARG A 215 16.74 -2.67 -17.20
C ARG A 215 16.57 -3.67 -16.06
N VAL A 216 16.87 -4.94 -16.29
CA VAL A 216 16.74 -5.99 -15.27
C VAL A 216 17.78 -5.78 -14.17
N ALA A 217 19.03 -5.50 -14.54
CA ALA A 217 20.10 -5.19 -13.59
C ALA A 217 19.78 -3.91 -12.80
N ALA A 218 19.31 -2.85 -13.47
CA ALA A 218 18.90 -1.60 -12.82
C ALA A 218 17.75 -1.81 -11.82
N THR A 219 16.73 -2.60 -12.18
CA THR A 219 15.63 -2.91 -11.25
C THR A 219 16.13 -3.70 -10.04
N ARG A 220 17.01 -4.69 -10.24
CA ARG A 220 17.62 -5.43 -9.12
C ARG A 220 18.46 -4.53 -8.21
N LEU A 221 19.19 -3.60 -8.80
CA LEU A 221 19.93 -2.57 -8.05
C LEU A 221 18.92 -1.70 -7.25
N GLY A 222 17.87 -1.20 -7.90
CA GLY A 222 16.83 -0.40 -7.27
C GLY A 222 16.19 -1.10 -6.06
N ILE A 223 15.84 -2.37 -6.18
CA ILE A 223 15.30 -3.17 -5.07
C ILE A 223 16.26 -3.23 -3.87
N ARG A 224 17.55 -3.43 -4.12
CA ARG A 224 18.57 -3.46 -3.05
C ARG A 224 18.73 -2.10 -2.39
N LEU A 225 18.74 -1.03 -3.18
CA LEU A 225 18.83 0.35 -2.69
C LEU A 225 17.60 0.73 -1.88
N VAL A 226 16.39 0.38 -2.32
CA VAL A 226 15.16 0.58 -1.56
C VAL A 226 15.23 -0.11 -0.21
N ASN A 227 15.64 -1.39 -0.16
CA ASN A 227 15.82 -2.11 1.10
C ASN A 227 16.82 -1.40 2.03
N HIS A 228 17.95 -0.98 1.49
CA HIS A 228 18.98 -0.25 2.26
C HIS A 228 18.42 1.08 2.80
N LEU A 229 17.77 1.88 1.96
CA LEU A 229 17.27 3.19 2.30
C LEU A 229 16.10 3.13 3.29
N VAL A 230 15.21 2.15 3.17
CA VAL A 230 14.12 1.96 4.15
C VAL A 230 14.68 1.59 5.53
N LEU A 231 15.70 0.74 5.59
CA LEU A 231 16.37 0.40 6.85
C LEU A 231 17.13 1.60 7.46
N ALA A 232 17.74 2.43 6.61
CA ALA A 232 18.47 3.63 7.05
C ALA A 232 17.55 4.81 7.41
N GLY A 233 16.26 4.77 7.03
CA GLY A 233 15.32 5.89 7.21
C GLY A 233 15.54 7.04 6.22
N GLY A 234 16.09 6.76 5.04
CA GLY A 234 16.41 7.75 4.01
C GLY A 234 17.85 8.22 4.02
N LEU A 235 18.15 9.28 3.25
CA LEU A 235 19.48 9.83 3.09
C LEU A 235 19.49 11.35 3.36
N SER A 236 20.33 11.78 4.30
CA SER A 236 20.44 13.21 4.69
C SER A 236 21.61 13.93 4.06
N GLN A 237 22.65 13.20 3.63
CA GLN A 237 23.88 13.68 3.03
C GLN A 237 24.39 12.70 1.99
N ASP A 238 25.39 13.10 1.18
CA ASP A 238 26.00 12.21 0.20
C ASP A 238 26.54 10.95 0.87
N ASP A 239 26.34 9.80 0.23
CA ASP A 239 26.84 8.51 0.67
C ASP A 239 27.49 7.74 -0.48
N ARG A 240 28.34 6.77 -0.17
CA ARG A 240 29.05 5.92 -1.11
C ARG A 240 28.92 4.47 -0.71
N ILE A 241 28.40 3.67 -1.62
CA ILE A 241 28.22 2.24 -1.40
C ILE A 241 28.85 1.43 -2.54
N ALA A 242 29.13 0.17 -2.28
CA ALA A 242 29.51 -0.79 -3.30
C ALA A 242 28.32 -1.65 -3.69
N ALA A 243 28.01 -1.75 -4.98
CA ALA A 243 27.06 -2.72 -5.50
C ALA A 243 27.61 -4.15 -5.39
N ALA A 244 26.78 -5.17 -5.56
CA ALA A 244 27.17 -6.57 -5.41
C ALA A 244 28.24 -7.04 -6.43
N ASP A 245 28.33 -6.36 -7.56
CA ASP A 245 29.34 -6.59 -8.60
C ASP A 245 30.65 -5.80 -8.37
N GLY A 246 30.78 -5.10 -7.23
CA GLY A 246 31.91 -4.25 -6.90
C GLY A 246 31.83 -2.84 -7.50
N THR A 247 30.83 -2.50 -8.28
CA THR A 247 30.63 -1.14 -8.81
C THR A 247 30.47 -0.15 -7.65
N ARG A 248 31.26 0.92 -7.66
CA ARG A 248 31.13 2.01 -6.69
C ARG A 248 30.01 2.93 -7.13
N LEU A 249 29.14 3.25 -6.17
CA LEU A 249 27.97 4.09 -6.37
C LEU A 249 28.02 5.28 -5.44
N ALA A 250 27.73 6.47 -5.98
CA ALA A 250 27.51 7.69 -5.20
C ALA A 250 26.00 7.95 -5.12
N LEU A 251 25.47 8.05 -3.91
CA LEU A 251 24.10 8.43 -3.61
C LEU A 251 24.08 9.88 -3.17
N ARG A 252 23.26 10.71 -3.82
CA ARG A 252 23.19 12.14 -3.56
C ARG A 252 21.76 12.60 -3.37
N PRO A 253 21.38 13.09 -2.17
CA PRO A 253 20.08 13.66 -1.96
C PRO A 253 19.96 15.01 -2.68
N SER A 254 18.79 15.29 -3.29
CA SER A 254 18.48 16.59 -3.85
C SER A 254 18.40 17.66 -2.75
N ARG A 255 18.54 18.95 -3.14
CA ARG A 255 18.50 20.08 -2.17
C ARG A 255 17.21 20.13 -1.34
N ASN A 256 16.07 19.78 -1.95
CA ASN A 256 14.77 19.69 -1.26
C ASN A 256 14.55 18.35 -0.55
N ARG A 257 15.52 17.44 -0.61
CA ARG A 257 15.47 16.10 -0.03
C ARG A 257 14.30 15.21 -0.50
N ALA A 258 13.73 15.50 -1.66
CA ALA A 258 12.63 14.71 -2.21
C ALA A 258 13.13 13.55 -3.11
N LEU A 259 14.38 13.59 -3.55
CA LEU A 259 14.96 12.63 -4.50
C LEU A 259 16.38 12.25 -4.08
N ILE A 260 16.74 10.98 -4.26
CA ILE A 260 18.10 10.46 -4.12
C ILE A 260 18.56 10.02 -5.50
N SER A 261 19.57 10.70 -6.06
CA SER A 261 20.18 10.31 -7.34
C SER A 261 21.35 9.35 -7.12
N VAL A 262 21.39 8.28 -7.93
CA VAL A 262 22.42 7.23 -7.87
C VAL A 262 23.29 7.29 -9.12
N TRP A 263 24.58 7.51 -8.92
CA TRP A 263 25.59 7.62 -9.96
C TRP A 263 26.64 6.52 -9.84
N ARG A 264 27.23 6.16 -10.96
CA ARG A 264 28.47 5.38 -10.98
C ARG A 264 29.64 6.32 -10.69
N GLU A 265 30.51 5.96 -9.74
CA GLU A 265 31.79 6.66 -9.51
C GLU A 265 32.83 6.33 -10.56
#